data_380fefb8c28616ada687dbf19d768d67
#
_entry.id   380fefb8c28616ada687dbf19d768d67
#
_cell.length_a   1.000
_cell.length_b   1.000
_cell.length_c   1.000
_cell.angle_alpha   90.00
_cell.angle_beta   90.00
_cell.angle_gamma   90.00
#
_symmetry.space_group_name_H-M   'P 1'
#
loop_
_entity.id
_entity.type
_entity.pdbx_description
1 polymer ?
#
loop_
_entity_poly.entity_id
_entity_poly.type
_entity_poly.pdbx_seq_one_letter_code
_entity_poly.pdbx_strand_id
1 'polypeptide(L)'
;MKNQFFSFAFFLFLACAAYGQRGLTKIPDTAVQAQLDAFVLPEGAKINLFASEPMVRNPTHMNWDSQGRLWVVGSPLYPQIKPGEEESDRLVILEDSNGDGVADKHTVFADDLHVPTGVLPGDGGVYVANSNEVLFLKD
;
A
#
# COMPACT_ATOMS: atom_id res chain seq x y z
N MET A 1 63.06 26.87 22.85
CA MET A 1 62.05 25.87 23.22
C MET A 1 60.72 26.22 22.54
N LYS A 2 60.40 25.52 21.45
CA LYS A 2 59.16 25.78 20.67
C LYS A 2 58.14 24.70 21.01
N ASN A 3 57.05 25.06 21.68
CA ASN A 3 55.92 24.17 21.95
C ASN A 3 55.08 24.04 20.69
N GLN A 4 54.99 22.84 20.14
CA GLN A 4 54.02 22.51 19.10
C GLN A 4 52.75 21.98 19.78
N PHE A 5 51.65 22.71 19.61
CA PHE A 5 50.31 22.25 19.95
C PHE A 5 49.82 21.39 18.79
N PHE A 6 49.65 20.07 19.04
CA PHE A 6 48.95 19.18 18.16
C PHE A 6 47.42 19.32 18.41
N SER A 7 46.73 19.94 17.45
CA SER A 7 45.26 20.00 17.46
C SER A 7 44.71 18.73 16.85
N PHE A 8 44.17 17.87 17.68
CA PHE A 8 43.44 16.67 17.21
C PHE A 8 42.00 17.08 16.83
N ALA A 9 41.75 17.25 15.53
CA ALA A 9 40.41 17.43 15.01
C ALA A 9 39.70 16.05 14.97
N PHE A 10 38.79 15.85 15.91
CA PHE A 10 37.91 14.65 15.94
C PHE A 10 36.80 14.85 14.91
N PHE A 11 36.96 14.26 13.73
CA PHE A 11 35.87 14.17 12.74
C PHE A 11 34.83 13.12 13.18
N LEU A 12 33.72 13.61 13.75
CA LEU A 12 32.56 12.78 14.03
C LEU A 12 31.84 12.52 12.70
N PHE A 13 32.09 11.37 12.09
CA PHE A 13 31.28 10.89 10.99
C PHE A 13 29.89 10.49 11.52
N LEU A 14 28.92 11.38 11.40
CA LEU A 14 27.50 11.01 11.53
C LEU A 14 27.14 10.15 10.33
N ALA A 15 27.16 8.84 10.48
CA ALA A 15 26.56 7.92 9.54
C ALA A 15 25.04 8.12 9.61
N CYS A 16 24.52 8.97 8.73
CA CYS A 16 23.09 9.04 8.46
C CYS A 16 22.70 7.71 7.80
N ALA A 17 22.20 6.77 8.60
CA ALA A 17 21.61 5.56 8.07
C ALA A 17 20.38 6.00 7.24
N ALA A 18 20.54 6.06 5.92
CA ALA A 18 19.44 6.16 4.99
C ALA A 18 18.59 4.90 5.19
N TYR A 19 17.46 5.06 5.86
CA TYR A 19 16.40 4.04 5.82
C TYR A 19 15.88 4.02 4.39
N GLY A 20 16.57 3.25 3.54
CA GLY A 20 16.09 2.95 2.20
C GLY A 20 14.71 2.31 2.33
N GLN A 21 13.79 2.73 1.47
CA GLN A 21 12.48 2.08 1.32
C GLN A 21 12.73 0.58 1.20
N ARG A 22 12.20 -0.17 2.16
CA ARG A 22 12.29 -1.62 2.15
C ARG A 22 11.61 -2.09 0.87
N GLY A 23 12.36 -2.76 0.00
CA GLY A 23 11.77 -3.46 -1.13
C GLY A 23 10.61 -4.32 -0.64
N LEU A 24 9.56 -4.42 -1.45
CA LEU A 24 8.36 -5.19 -1.13
C LEU A 24 8.76 -6.65 -0.89
N THR A 25 8.92 -7.01 0.35
CA THR A 25 9.09 -8.40 0.75
C THR A 25 7.75 -8.93 1.20
N LYS A 26 7.40 -10.15 0.75
CA LYS A 26 6.24 -10.87 1.26
C LYS A 26 6.27 -10.82 2.79
N ILE A 27 5.17 -10.42 3.40
CA ILE A 27 5.03 -10.45 4.87
C ILE A 27 5.17 -11.90 5.32
N PRO A 28 6.03 -12.22 6.31
CA PRO A 28 6.15 -13.57 6.81
C PRO A 28 4.81 -14.09 7.34
N ASP A 29 4.48 -15.34 7.06
CA ASP A 29 3.22 -15.97 7.52
C ASP A 29 3.06 -15.91 9.04
N THR A 30 4.18 -15.95 9.79
CA THR A 30 4.20 -15.78 11.25
C THR A 30 3.74 -14.38 11.70
N ALA A 31 4.05 -13.33 10.93
CA ALA A 31 3.59 -11.98 11.25
C ALA A 31 2.11 -11.81 10.94
N VAL A 32 1.61 -12.43 9.89
CA VAL A 32 0.18 -12.48 9.54
C VAL A 32 -0.60 -13.18 10.66
N GLN A 33 -0.16 -14.37 11.07
CA GLN A 33 -0.83 -15.13 12.11
C GLN A 33 -0.87 -14.35 13.43
N ALA A 34 0.23 -13.72 13.84
CA ALA A 34 0.28 -12.91 15.05
C ALA A 34 -0.70 -11.71 15.01
N GLN A 35 -0.94 -11.14 13.82
CA GLN A 35 -1.94 -10.09 13.65
C GLN A 35 -3.37 -10.64 13.74
N LEU A 36 -3.64 -11.77 13.10
CA LEU A 36 -4.96 -12.42 13.16
C LEU A 36 -5.32 -12.80 14.62
N ASP A 37 -4.37 -13.37 15.35
CA ASP A 37 -4.54 -13.78 16.75
C ASP A 37 -4.75 -12.60 17.71
N ALA A 38 -4.36 -11.38 17.31
CA ALA A 38 -4.54 -10.18 18.12
C ALA A 38 -5.96 -9.59 18.04
N PHE A 39 -6.80 -10.03 17.08
CA PHE A 39 -8.17 -9.54 16.97
C PHE A 39 -9.05 -10.19 18.02
N VAL A 40 -9.86 -9.38 18.70
CA VAL A 40 -10.93 -9.83 19.59
C VAL A 40 -12.24 -9.81 18.81
N LEU A 41 -12.75 -10.98 18.49
CA LEU A 41 -13.95 -11.14 17.67
C LEU A 41 -15.17 -11.44 18.52
N PRO A 42 -16.37 -10.96 18.14
CA PRO A 42 -17.63 -11.39 18.74
C PRO A 42 -17.90 -12.86 18.44
N GLU A 43 -18.78 -13.47 19.24
CA GLU A 43 -19.17 -14.88 19.06
C GLU A 43 -19.72 -15.13 17.65
N GLY A 44 -19.23 -16.21 17.01
CA GLY A 44 -19.61 -16.60 15.66
C GLY A 44 -18.90 -15.86 14.53
N ALA A 45 -18.12 -14.80 14.83
CA ALA A 45 -17.33 -14.12 13.82
C ALA A 45 -16.02 -14.88 13.53
N LYS A 46 -15.56 -14.77 12.29
CA LYS A 46 -14.25 -15.30 11.84
C LYS A 46 -13.50 -14.19 11.11
N ILE A 47 -12.19 -14.24 11.17
CA ILE A 47 -11.30 -13.36 10.40
C ILE A 47 -10.31 -14.19 9.61
N ASN A 48 -10.03 -13.75 8.41
CA ASN A 48 -8.96 -14.28 7.56
C ASN A 48 -8.26 -13.13 6.84
N LEU A 49 -7.07 -13.40 6.31
CA LEU A 49 -6.36 -12.46 5.46
C LEU A 49 -6.85 -12.64 4.03
N PHE A 50 -7.56 -11.63 3.48
CA PHE A 50 -8.02 -11.67 2.10
C PHE A 50 -6.89 -11.39 1.10
N ALA A 51 -6.09 -10.35 1.35
CA ALA A 51 -4.93 -10.00 0.52
C ALA A 51 -3.88 -9.24 1.34
N SER A 52 -2.64 -9.29 0.88
CA SER A 52 -1.50 -8.57 1.46
C SER A 52 -0.53 -8.12 0.37
N GLU A 53 0.51 -7.42 0.74
CA GLU A 53 1.62 -7.14 -0.17
C GLU A 53 2.22 -8.46 -0.73
N PRO A 54 2.55 -8.50 -2.02
CA PRO A 54 2.61 -7.39 -2.98
C PRO A 54 1.31 -7.10 -3.76
N MET A 55 0.21 -7.84 -3.54
CA MET A 55 -1.05 -7.66 -4.29
C MET A 55 -1.66 -6.28 -4.05
N VAL A 56 -1.61 -5.78 -2.83
CA VAL A 56 -2.04 -4.43 -2.45
C VAL A 56 -0.90 -3.70 -1.78
N ARG A 57 -0.77 -2.39 -2.04
CA ARG A 57 0.25 -1.53 -1.45
C ARG A 57 -0.40 -0.29 -0.88
N ASN A 58 -0.17 -0.03 0.41
CA ASN A 58 -0.69 1.14 1.10
C ASN A 58 -2.13 1.50 0.69
N PRO A 59 -3.12 0.60 0.95
CA PRO A 59 -4.50 0.81 0.53
C PRO A 59 -5.09 2.03 1.24
N THR A 60 -5.68 2.93 0.47
CA THR A 60 -6.34 4.15 0.96
C THR A 60 -7.85 4.01 1.01
N HIS A 61 -8.43 3.24 0.08
CA HIS A 61 -9.84 2.93 0.05
C HIS A 61 -10.11 1.64 -0.72
N MET A 62 -11.24 0.96 -0.40
CA MET A 62 -11.69 -0.24 -1.11
C MET A 62 -13.21 -0.32 -1.15
N ASN A 63 -13.73 -1.03 -2.15
CA ASN A 63 -15.15 -1.30 -2.29
C ASN A 63 -15.40 -2.57 -3.09
N TRP A 64 -16.54 -3.22 -2.85
CA TRP A 64 -16.97 -4.40 -3.59
C TRP A 64 -17.89 -4.02 -4.74
N ASP A 65 -17.77 -4.71 -5.86
CA ASP A 65 -18.78 -4.65 -6.92
C ASP A 65 -19.85 -5.74 -6.78
N SER A 66 -20.84 -5.69 -7.67
CA SER A 66 -21.93 -6.65 -7.69
C SER A 66 -21.52 -8.07 -8.13
N GLN A 67 -20.30 -8.24 -8.62
CA GLN A 67 -19.74 -9.53 -9.03
C GLN A 67 -18.88 -10.16 -7.93
N GLY A 68 -18.72 -9.47 -6.78
CA GLY A 68 -17.88 -9.91 -5.68
C GLY A 68 -16.38 -9.65 -5.90
N ARG A 69 -16.01 -8.76 -6.83
CA ARG A 69 -14.64 -8.32 -7.02
C ARG A 69 -14.33 -7.18 -6.04
N LEU A 70 -13.18 -7.22 -5.37
CA LEU A 70 -12.72 -6.15 -4.49
C LEU A 70 -11.87 -5.16 -5.27
N TRP A 71 -12.34 -3.94 -5.36
CA TRP A 71 -11.64 -2.81 -5.97
C TRP A 71 -10.87 -2.05 -4.90
N VAL A 72 -9.56 -1.89 -5.07
CA VAL A 72 -8.68 -1.26 -4.07
C VAL A 72 -7.84 -0.19 -4.74
N VAL A 73 -7.93 1.03 -4.24
CA VAL A 73 -6.96 2.08 -4.57
C VAL A 73 -5.84 2.04 -3.55
N GLY A 74 -4.62 1.97 -4.07
CA GLY A 74 -3.39 1.97 -3.28
C GLY A 74 -2.52 3.17 -3.64
N SER A 75 -2.03 3.87 -2.60
CA SER A 75 -1.21 5.07 -2.78
C SER A 75 0.08 4.98 -1.96
N PRO A 76 1.13 4.35 -2.51
CA PRO A 76 2.47 4.42 -1.95
C PRO A 76 2.97 5.85 -1.73
N LEU A 77 2.46 6.81 -2.50
CA LEU A 77 2.82 8.22 -2.45
C LEU A 77 2.08 9.02 -1.38
N TYR A 78 1.01 8.45 -0.78
CA TYR A 78 0.25 9.12 0.26
C TYR A 78 1.15 9.56 1.45
N PRO A 79 1.01 10.77 1.99
CA PRO A 79 -0.06 11.75 1.75
C PRO A 79 0.24 12.76 0.62
N GLN A 80 1.41 12.74 0.02
CA GLN A 80 1.77 13.67 -1.06
C GLN A 80 2.98 13.19 -1.85
N ILE A 81 3.00 13.49 -3.14
CA ILE A 81 4.15 13.27 -4.01
C ILE A 81 5.22 14.31 -3.68
N LYS A 82 6.46 13.86 -3.54
CA LYS A 82 7.62 14.75 -3.37
C LYS A 82 8.16 15.20 -4.74
N PRO A 83 8.83 16.35 -4.81
CA PRO A 83 9.43 16.80 -6.05
C PRO A 83 10.37 15.74 -6.66
N GLY A 84 10.10 15.34 -7.91
CA GLY A 84 10.88 14.34 -8.64
C GLY A 84 10.44 12.89 -8.44
N GLU A 85 9.40 12.62 -7.66
CA GLU A 85 8.72 11.31 -7.64
C GLU A 85 7.75 11.21 -8.81
N GLU A 86 7.68 10.03 -9.41
CA GLU A 86 6.70 9.72 -10.47
C GLU A 86 5.39 9.23 -9.86
N GLU A 87 4.28 9.51 -10.52
CA GLU A 87 2.98 8.94 -10.18
C GLU A 87 3.05 7.43 -10.34
N SER A 88 2.67 6.69 -9.31
CA SER A 88 2.74 5.22 -9.31
C SER A 88 1.60 4.58 -8.52
N ASP A 89 0.64 5.37 -8.13
CA ASP A 89 -0.53 4.91 -7.40
C ASP A 89 -1.47 4.15 -8.34
N ARG A 90 -2.18 3.16 -7.80
CA ARG A 90 -2.90 2.20 -8.63
C ARG A 90 -4.29 1.91 -8.10
N LEU A 91 -5.15 1.58 -9.05
CA LEU A 91 -6.39 0.87 -8.80
C LEU A 91 -6.22 -0.59 -9.21
N VAL A 92 -6.44 -1.49 -8.28
CA VAL A 92 -6.36 -2.93 -8.50
C VAL A 92 -7.70 -3.60 -8.23
N ILE A 93 -7.96 -4.69 -8.93
CA ILE A 93 -9.08 -5.61 -8.69
C ILE A 93 -8.52 -6.90 -8.13
N LEU A 94 -9.10 -7.34 -7.01
CA LEU A 94 -8.79 -8.60 -6.38
C LEU A 94 -10.02 -9.52 -6.45
N GLU A 95 -9.78 -10.77 -6.76
CA GLU A 95 -10.84 -11.79 -6.86
C GLU A 95 -10.43 -13.04 -6.08
N ASP A 96 -11.40 -13.61 -5.38
CA ASP A 96 -11.35 -14.95 -4.80
C ASP A 96 -12.13 -15.86 -5.75
N SER A 97 -11.43 -16.52 -6.67
CA SER A 97 -12.08 -17.29 -7.72
C SER A 97 -12.48 -18.70 -7.25
N ASN A 98 -11.93 -19.17 -6.13
CA ASN A 98 -12.17 -20.50 -5.59
C ASN A 98 -13.10 -20.51 -4.37
N GLY A 99 -13.42 -19.34 -3.80
CA GLY A 99 -14.34 -19.17 -2.68
C GLY A 99 -13.77 -19.55 -1.31
N ASP A 100 -12.43 -19.51 -1.15
CA ASP A 100 -11.79 -19.85 0.12
C ASP A 100 -11.59 -18.64 1.06
N GLY A 101 -11.96 -17.44 0.60
CA GLY A 101 -11.85 -16.20 1.35
C GLY A 101 -10.48 -15.51 1.22
N VAL A 102 -9.65 -15.97 0.28
CA VAL A 102 -8.34 -15.38 -0.03
C VAL A 102 -8.28 -15.01 -1.50
N ALA A 103 -7.82 -13.82 -1.82
CA ALA A 103 -7.68 -13.40 -3.21
C ALA A 103 -6.61 -14.25 -3.91
N ASP A 104 -6.98 -14.88 -5.01
CA ASP A 104 -6.10 -15.69 -5.85
C ASP A 104 -5.85 -15.03 -7.22
N LYS A 105 -6.57 -13.96 -7.55
CA LYS A 105 -6.41 -13.21 -8.78
C LYS A 105 -6.25 -11.73 -8.50
N HIS A 106 -5.30 -11.12 -9.19
CA HIS A 106 -4.93 -9.71 -9.07
C HIS A 106 -4.83 -9.10 -10.47
N THR A 107 -5.53 -7.99 -10.69
CA THR A 107 -5.50 -7.23 -11.93
C THR A 107 -5.22 -5.76 -11.63
N VAL A 108 -4.20 -5.18 -12.25
CA VAL A 108 -4.04 -3.72 -12.27
C VAL A 108 -5.03 -3.16 -13.27
N PHE A 109 -6.03 -2.44 -12.79
CA PHE A 109 -7.08 -1.86 -13.63
C PHE A 109 -6.69 -0.47 -14.15
N ALA A 110 -6.06 0.32 -13.31
CA ALA A 110 -5.48 1.63 -13.68
C ALA A 110 -4.21 1.87 -12.87
N ASP A 111 -3.25 2.52 -13.49
CA ASP A 111 -2.00 3.01 -12.89
C ASP A 111 -1.83 4.51 -13.16
N ASP A 112 -0.68 5.06 -12.76
CA ASP A 112 -0.36 6.48 -12.87
C ASP A 112 -1.43 7.40 -12.25
N LEU A 113 -2.07 6.93 -11.15
CA LEU A 113 -2.99 7.72 -10.36
C LEU A 113 -2.23 8.63 -9.38
N HIS A 114 -2.87 9.73 -9.00
CA HIS A 114 -2.30 10.73 -8.11
C HIS A 114 -3.03 10.75 -6.77
N VAL A 115 -2.48 10.07 -5.75
CA VAL A 115 -3.02 10.02 -4.38
C VAL A 115 -4.54 9.73 -4.39
N PRO A 116 -4.98 8.59 -4.97
CA PRO A 116 -6.38 8.22 -4.97
C PRO A 116 -6.85 7.87 -3.56
N THR A 117 -8.01 8.41 -3.17
CA THR A 117 -8.57 8.28 -1.82
C THR A 117 -9.98 7.73 -1.76
N GLY A 118 -10.58 7.43 -2.92
CA GLY A 118 -11.92 6.86 -2.99
C GLY A 118 -12.11 6.02 -4.24
N VAL A 119 -12.87 4.93 -4.12
CA VAL A 119 -13.26 4.06 -5.24
C VAL A 119 -14.71 3.62 -5.08
N LEU A 120 -15.50 3.72 -6.15
CA LEU A 120 -16.88 3.28 -6.20
C LEU A 120 -17.19 2.64 -7.55
N PRO A 121 -17.25 1.30 -7.62
CA PRO A 121 -17.71 0.58 -8.81
C PRO A 121 -19.19 0.86 -9.09
N GLY A 122 -19.55 1.08 -10.36
CA GLY A 122 -20.91 1.32 -10.78
C GLY A 122 -20.98 1.80 -12.22
N ASP A 123 -22.18 1.83 -12.79
CA ASP A 123 -22.49 2.35 -14.11
C ASP A 123 -21.65 1.76 -15.26
N GLY A 124 -21.20 0.50 -15.12
CA GLY A 124 -20.35 -0.18 -16.10
C GLY A 124 -18.89 0.29 -16.08
N GLY A 125 -18.44 0.76 -14.92
CA GLY A 125 -17.09 1.23 -14.68
C GLY A 125 -16.85 1.50 -13.20
N VAL A 126 -15.96 2.44 -12.92
CA VAL A 126 -15.59 2.81 -11.55
C VAL A 126 -15.33 4.31 -11.44
N TYR A 127 -15.85 4.92 -10.39
CA TYR A 127 -15.52 6.28 -9.99
C TYR A 127 -14.33 6.26 -9.04
N VAL A 128 -13.34 7.10 -9.29
CA VAL A 128 -12.13 7.24 -8.48
C VAL A 128 -11.95 8.69 -8.05
N ALA A 129 -11.86 8.92 -6.75
CA ALA A 129 -11.44 10.22 -6.22
C ALA A 129 -9.91 10.29 -6.31
N ASN A 130 -9.40 11.03 -7.30
CA ASN A 130 -7.98 11.12 -7.65
C ASN A 130 -7.46 12.52 -7.33
N SER A 131 -6.98 12.70 -6.09
CA SER A 131 -6.50 14.00 -5.58
C SER A 131 -7.51 15.13 -5.76
N ASN A 132 -7.40 15.91 -6.83
CA ASN A 132 -8.20 17.10 -7.10
C ASN A 132 -9.35 16.90 -8.12
N GLU A 133 -9.59 15.66 -8.53
CA GLU A 133 -10.58 15.32 -9.54
C GLU A 133 -11.31 14.02 -9.21
N VAL A 134 -12.43 13.79 -9.87
CA VAL A 134 -13.13 12.51 -9.87
C VAL A 134 -13.06 11.95 -11.28
N LEU A 135 -12.43 10.80 -11.42
CA LEU A 135 -12.34 10.07 -12.68
C LEU A 135 -13.48 9.05 -12.79
N PHE A 136 -13.99 8.83 -13.99
CA PHE A 136 -14.78 7.66 -14.33
C PHE A 136 -14.00 6.81 -15.31
N LEU A 137 -13.65 5.60 -14.89
CA LEU A 137 -12.92 4.63 -15.69
C LEU A 137 -13.86 3.49 -16.08
N LYS A 138 -13.92 3.18 -17.36
CA LYS A 138 -14.84 2.16 -17.89
C LYS A 138 -14.24 0.77 -17.68
N ASP A 139 -15.06 -0.17 -17.14
CA ASP A 139 -14.70 -1.59 -16.98
C ASP A 139 -14.87 -2.34 -18.31
#